data_a0e4baa61e01ca54c12fba1910fe87ff
#
_entry.id   a0e4baa61e01ca54c12fba1910fe87ff
#
_cell.length_a   1.000
_cell.length_b   1.000
_cell.length_c   1.000
_cell.angle_alpha   90.00
_cell.angle_beta   90.00
_cell.angle_gamma   90.00
#
_symmetry.space_group_name_H-M   'P 1'
#
loop_
_entity.id
_entity.type
_entity.pdbx_description
1 polymer ?
#
loop_
_entity_poly.entity_id
_entity_poly.type
_entity_poly.pdbx_seq_one_letter_code
_entity_poly.pdbx_strand_id
1 'polypeptide(L)'
;NIVRFFRKLNDAEQNKMIRNLAFKYLQDYGHYVKLRKNFKGKKKVYQTERASLDTKKPEDLYNDLTNKNIQSQKVYDIFISHSTKDKKTVEDIIRVFNEQNKTCYCDWTMDQDYLKRKYVGEYTKQVLKARMEQSKMLVLLRTENSVQSDWVSFEIEYFENLKKPIYIVESLEELLEAFSD
;
A
#
# COMPACT_ATOMS: atom_id res chain seq x y z
N ASN A 1 13.44 -6.41 20.98
CA ASN A 1 13.49 -6.83 19.60
C ASN A 1 12.11 -6.66 18.93
N ILE A 2 11.80 -5.42 18.60
CA ILE A 2 10.45 -4.96 18.21
C ILE A 2 10.02 -5.57 16.85
N VAL A 3 10.94 -5.66 15.89
CA VAL A 3 10.69 -6.25 14.57
C VAL A 3 10.25 -7.71 14.68
N ARG A 4 10.96 -8.49 15.52
CA ARG A 4 10.61 -9.89 15.76
C ARG A 4 9.22 -10.04 16.39
N PHE A 5 8.84 -9.12 17.28
CA PHE A 5 7.51 -9.07 17.88
C PHE A 5 6.43 -8.83 16.81
N PHE A 6 6.60 -7.80 15.96
CA PHE A 6 5.64 -7.52 14.89
C PHE A 6 5.57 -8.62 13.83
N ARG A 7 6.71 -9.26 13.48
CA ARG A 7 6.69 -10.46 12.62
C ARG A 7 5.83 -11.58 13.22
N LYS A 8 5.98 -11.86 14.52
CA LYS A 8 5.17 -12.86 15.20
C LYS A 8 3.67 -12.49 15.20
N LEU A 9 3.33 -11.23 15.41
CA LEU A 9 1.94 -10.77 15.31
C LEU A 9 1.39 -10.93 13.90
N ASN A 10 2.14 -10.52 12.88
CA ASN A 10 1.73 -10.70 11.49
C ASN A 10 1.50 -12.18 11.14
N ASP A 11 2.32 -13.08 11.66
CA ASP A 11 2.28 -14.50 11.31
C ASP A 11 1.24 -15.30 12.09
N ALA A 12 1.03 -15.00 13.36
CA ALA A 12 0.28 -15.85 14.28
C ALA A 12 -1.00 -15.22 14.86
N GLU A 13 -1.16 -13.88 14.81
CA GLU A 13 -2.30 -13.21 15.43
C GLU A 13 -3.62 -13.52 14.70
N GLN A 14 -4.64 -13.88 15.44
CA GLN A 14 -5.97 -14.20 14.90
C GLN A 14 -6.81 -12.95 14.60
N ASN A 15 -6.57 -11.87 15.32
CA ASN A 15 -7.27 -10.61 15.12
C ASN A 15 -6.77 -9.90 13.86
N LYS A 16 -7.65 -9.76 12.86
CA LYS A 16 -7.32 -9.13 11.57
C LYS A 16 -6.77 -7.72 11.73
N MET A 17 -7.32 -6.92 12.66
CA MET A 17 -6.88 -5.54 12.88
C MET A 17 -5.44 -5.49 13.40
N ILE A 18 -5.11 -6.33 14.38
CA ILE A 18 -3.75 -6.40 14.94
C ILE A 18 -2.76 -6.91 13.89
N ARG A 19 -3.13 -7.92 13.10
CA ARG A 19 -2.29 -8.37 11.97
C ARG A 19 -2.03 -7.27 10.96
N ASN A 20 -3.08 -6.54 10.57
CA ASN A 20 -2.93 -5.44 9.62
C ASN A 20 -2.04 -4.31 10.16
N LEU A 21 -2.14 -4.00 11.45
CA LEU A 21 -1.23 -3.04 12.09
C LEU A 21 0.20 -3.54 12.10
N ALA A 22 0.42 -4.82 12.40
CA ALA A 22 1.74 -5.43 12.37
C ALA A 22 2.32 -5.46 10.96
N PHE A 23 1.50 -5.82 9.94
CA PHE A 23 1.87 -5.77 8.53
C PHE A 23 2.30 -4.37 8.12
N LYS A 24 1.45 -3.36 8.38
CA LYS A 24 1.76 -1.95 8.07
C LYS A 24 3.05 -1.50 8.73
N TYR A 25 3.20 -1.74 10.04
CA TYR A 25 4.41 -1.39 10.76
C TYR A 25 5.66 -1.95 10.10
N LEU A 26 5.68 -3.26 9.80
CA LEU A 26 6.84 -3.91 9.20
C LEU A 26 7.14 -3.34 7.80
N GLN A 27 6.13 -3.15 6.98
CA GLN A 27 6.28 -2.58 5.64
C GLN A 27 6.74 -1.12 5.70
N ASP A 28 6.21 -0.34 6.63
CA ASP A 28 6.59 1.05 6.87
C ASP A 28 8.08 1.22 7.20
N TYR A 29 8.67 0.23 7.81
CA TYR A 29 10.11 0.20 8.13
C TYR A 29 10.94 -0.59 7.13
N GLY A 30 10.43 -0.84 5.93
CA GLY A 30 11.15 -1.52 4.85
C GLY A 30 11.44 -2.99 5.12
N HIS A 31 10.70 -3.64 6.04
CA HIS A 31 10.85 -5.06 6.29
C HIS A 31 9.94 -5.87 5.37
N TYR A 32 10.49 -6.94 4.80
CA TYR A 32 9.68 -7.91 4.06
C TYR A 32 8.56 -8.49 4.92
N VAL A 33 7.35 -8.47 4.38
CA VAL A 33 6.13 -8.93 5.05
C VAL A 33 5.21 -9.63 4.06
N LYS A 34 4.73 -10.81 4.41
CA LYS A 34 3.69 -11.51 3.64
C LYS A 34 2.31 -10.95 3.96
N LEU A 35 1.57 -10.56 2.91
CA LEU A 35 0.15 -10.27 3.04
C LEU A 35 -0.63 -11.57 3.27
N ARG A 36 -1.26 -11.71 4.42
CA ARG A 36 -1.97 -12.95 4.78
C ARG A 36 -3.43 -12.91 4.37
N LYS A 37 -3.93 -14.05 3.83
CA LYS A 37 -5.36 -14.27 3.60
C LYS A 37 -6.14 -14.19 4.92
N ASN A 38 -7.42 -13.83 4.82
CA ASN A 38 -8.30 -13.72 5.98
C ASN A 38 -8.24 -15.00 6.85
N PHE A 39 -7.96 -14.79 8.12
CA PHE A 39 -8.13 -15.86 9.12
C PHE A 39 -9.63 -16.01 9.39
N LYS A 40 -10.18 -17.21 9.21
CA LYS A 40 -11.54 -17.53 9.65
C LYS A 40 -11.53 -17.70 11.18
N GLY A 41 -11.46 -16.60 11.91
CA GLY A 41 -11.54 -16.58 13.36
C GLY A 41 -12.82 -15.91 13.83
N LYS A 42 -13.36 -16.32 14.98
CA LYS A 42 -14.51 -15.67 15.61
C LYS A 42 -14.23 -14.19 15.77
N LYS A 43 -15.17 -13.31 15.32
CA LYS A 43 -15.15 -11.87 15.57
C LYS A 43 -14.99 -11.64 17.07
N LYS A 44 -13.80 -11.30 17.53
CA LYS A 44 -13.66 -10.73 18.87
C LYS A 44 -14.08 -9.28 18.81
N VAL A 45 -14.95 -8.92 19.73
CA VAL A 45 -15.58 -7.62 19.92
C VAL A 45 -14.53 -6.61 20.38
N TYR A 46 -13.71 -6.09 19.45
CA TYR A 46 -13.10 -4.78 19.59
C TYR A 46 -13.71 -3.85 18.55
N GLN A 47 -15.03 -3.75 18.62
CA GLN A 47 -15.81 -2.80 17.82
C GLN A 47 -15.94 -1.44 18.54
N THR A 48 -15.04 -1.12 19.41
CA THR A 48 -14.98 0.20 20.01
C THR A 48 -13.89 1.00 19.32
N GLU A 49 -14.31 2.16 18.81
CA GLU A 49 -13.49 3.27 18.34
C GLU A 49 -13.13 3.30 16.84
N ARG A 50 -14.11 3.04 15.97
CA ARG A 50 -14.08 3.60 14.62
C ARG A 50 -14.10 5.14 14.61
N ALA A 51 -14.51 5.77 15.72
CA ALA A 51 -14.63 7.22 15.81
C ALA A 51 -13.27 7.95 15.77
N SER A 52 -12.19 7.38 16.32
CA SER A 52 -10.88 8.02 16.29
C SER A 52 -10.17 7.92 14.94
N LEU A 53 -10.46 6.86 14.15
CA LEU A 53 -9.89 6.68 12.81
C LEU A 53 -10.56 7.57 11.76
N ASP A 54 -11.76 8.05 12.04
CA ASP A 54 -12.54 8.89 11.11
C ASP A 54 -12.07 10.35 11.07
N THR A 55 -11.18 10.73 12.00
CA THR A 55 -10.62 12.09 12.06
C THR A 55 -9.35 12.26 11.25
N LYS A 56 -8.66 11.18 10.86
CA LYS A 56 -7.42 11.25 10.08
C LYS A 56 -7.68 11.77 8.66
N LYS A 57 -6.94 12.82 8.28
CA LYS A 57 -7.06 13.49 6.98
C LYS A 57 -5.77 13.33 6.19
N PRO A 58 -5.82 13.48 4.85
CA PRO A 58 -4.62 13.50 4.00
C PRO A 58 -3.60 14.56 4.43
N GLU A 59 -4.07 15.70 4.93
CA GLU A 59 -3.22 16.78 5.45
C GLU A 59 -2.36 16.34 6.63
N ASP A 60 -2.91 15.55 7.56
CA ASP A 60 -2.16 15.04 8.72
C ASP A 60 -1.00 14.15 8.25
N LEU A 61 -1.28 13.27 7.29
CA LEU A 61 -0.26 12.39 6.71
C LEU A 61 0.78 13.18 5.89
N TYR A 62 0.35 14.20 5.15
CA TYR A 62 1.25 15.07 4.40
C TYR A 62 2.21 15.80 5.34
N ASN A 63 1.71 16.34 6.45
CA ASN A 63 2.53 16.98 7.47
C ASN A 63 3.55 16.01 8.08
N ASP A 64 3.16 14.77 8.35
CA ASP A 64 4.06 13.73 8.83
C ASP A 64 5.15 13.37 7.79
N LEU A 65 4.82 13.38 6.51
CA LEU A 65 5.74 13.12 5.42
C LEU A 65 6.77 14.25 5.24
N THR A 66 6.38 15.50 5.46
CA THR A 66 7.24 16.68 5.26
C THR A 66 8.11 17.01 6.47
N ASN A 67 7.68 16.68 7.67
CA ASN A 67 8.35 17.05 8.93
C ASN A 67 9.49 16.12 9.37
N LYS A 68 10.17 15.44 8.42
CA LYS A 68 11.27 14.48 8.70
C LYS A 68 10.91 13.42 9.75
N ASN A 69 9.64 13.06 9.81
CA ASN A 69 9.10 12.01 10.65
C ASN A 69 9.46 10.63 10.06
N ILE A 70 9.20 9.56 10.80
CA ILE A 70 9.32 8.17 10.35
C ILE A 70 8.65 7.95 8.98
N GLN A 71 7.55 8.65 8.71
CA GLN A 71 6.84 8.59 7.44
C GLN A 71 7.67 9.04 6.24
N SER A 72 8.54 10.04 6.40
CA SER A 72 9.41 10.56 5.34
C SER A 72 10.59 9.64 5.02
N GLN A 73 10.93 8.72 5.93
CA GLN A 73 12.07 7.80 5.79
C GLN A 73 11.68 6.45 5.15
N LYS A 74 10.40 6.27 4.82
CA LYS A 74 9.93 5.03 4.20
C LYS A 74 10.49 4.88 2.79
N VAL A 75 10.85 3.64 2.46
CA VAL A 75 11.26 3.24 1.12
C VAL A 75 10.46 2.02 0.71
N TYR A 76 9.92 2.06 -0.48
CA TYR A 76 9.20 0.94 -1.08
C TYR A 76 9.93 0.48 -2.34
N ASP A 77 9.92 -0.81 -2.61
CA ASP A 77 10.44 -1.31 -3.88
C ASP A 77 9.44 -0.99 -5.00
N ILE A 78 8.15 -1.13 -4.74
CA ILE A 78 7.10 -1.05 -5.75
C ILE A 78 5.96 -0.14 -5.28
N PHE A 79 5.54 0.77 -6.17
CA PHE A 79 4.25 1.47 -6.10
C PHE A 79 3.25 0.73 -6.99
N ILE A 80 2.13 0.25 -6.44
CA ILE A 80 1.10 -0.45 -7.21
C ILE A 80 0.01 0.53 -7.61
N SER A 81 -0.02 0.88 -8.90
CA SER A 81 -1.07 1.68 -9.51
C SER A 81 -2.19 0.77 -10.01
N HIS A 82 -3.44 1.07 -9.65
CA HIS A 82 -4.58 0.19 -9.92
C HIS A 82 -5.92 0.92 -9.77
N SER A 83 -6.97 0.29 -10.26
CA SER A 83 -8.34 0.70 -9.90
C SER A 83 -8.79 0.06 -8.59
N THR A 84 -9.56 0.81 -7.80
CA THR A 84 -10.18 0.29 -6.56
C THR A 84 -11.12 -0.89 -6.77
N LYS A 85 -11.53 -1.17 -8.01
CA LYS A 85 -12.36 -2.32 -8.38
C LYS A 85 -11.56 -3.63 -8.47
N ASP A 86 -10.24 -3.54 -8.64
CA ASP A 86 -9.36 -4.68 -8.93
C ASP A 86 -8.63 -5.21 -7.68
N LYS A 87 -9.18 -4.95 -6.50
CA LYS A 87 -8.55 -5.25 -5.19
C LYS A 87 -8.06 -6.69 -5.03
N LYS A 88 -8.79 -7.68 -5.55
CA LYS A 88 -8.42 -9.08 -5.39
C LYS A 88 -7.13 -9.40 -6.15
N THR A 89 -7.03 -8.95 -7.38
CA THR A 89 -5.83 -9.13 -8.20
C THR A 89 -4.64 -8.38 -7.60
N VAL A 90 -4.87 -7.17 -7.11
CA VAL A 90 -3.84 -6.38 -6.40
C VAL A 90 -3.35 -7.09 -5.14
N GLU A 91 -4.22 -7.71 -4.34
CA GLU A 91 -3.81 -8.53 -3.20
C GLU A 91 -2.92 -9.70 -3.60
N ASP A 92 -3.21 -10.35 -4.73
CA ASP A 92 -2.40 -11.44 -5.26
C ASP A 92 -1.05 -10.92 -5.78
N ILE A 93 -1.01 -9.78 -6.48
CA ILE A 93 0.22 -9.10 -6.90
C ILE A 93 1.11 -8.75 -5.69
N ILE A 94 0.56 -8.12 -4.67
CA ILE A 94 1.30 -7.78 -3.44
C ILE A 94 1.89 -9.05 -2.82
N ARG A 95 1.16 -10.15 -2.84
CA ARG A 95 1.63 -11.42 -2.29
C ARG A 95 2.82 -11.97 -3.06
N VAL A 96 2.77 -11.96 -4.39
CA VAL A 96 3.88 -12.40 -5.25
C VAL A 96 5.14 -11.60 -4.95
N PHE A 97 5.05 -10.28 -4.94
CA PHE A 97 6.21 -9.45 -4.63
C PHE A 97 6.73 -9.65 -3.20
N ASN A 98 5.84 -9.83 -2.22
CA ASN A 98 6.24 -10.12 -0.86
C ASN A 98 6.96 -11.47 -0.74
N GLU A 99 6.61 -12.46 -1.56
CA GLU A 99 7.31 -13.75 -1.63
C GLU A 99 8.72 -13.61 -2.22
N GLN A 100 8.94 -12.61 -3.05
CA GLN A 100 10.25 -12.20 -3.57
C GLN A 100 11.01 -11.22 -2.66
N ASN A 101 10.59 -11.03 -1.41
CA ASN A 101 11.15 -10.08 -0.45
C ASN A 101 11.09 -8.61 -0.89
N LYS A 102 10.17 -8.22 -1.78
CA LYS A 102 9.97 -6.84 -2.21
C LYS A 102 8.84 -6.18 -1.38
N THR A 103 9.03 -4.92 -1.01
CA THR A 103 8.03 -4.12 -0.29
C THR A 103 7.15 -3.36 -1.29
N CYS A 104 5.83 -3.41 -1.08
CA CYS A 104 4.87 -2.74 -1.95
C CYS A 104 4.17 -1.59 -1.21
N TYR A 105 4.04 -0.45 -1.87
CA TYR A 105 3.06 0.55 -1.50
C TYR A 105 1.79 0.37 -2.33
N CYS A 106 0.66 0.38 -1.63
CA CYS A 106 -0.66 0.42 -2.22
C CYS A 106 -1.55 1.27 -1.30
N ASP A 107 -2.17 2.31 -1.82
CA ASP A 107 -2.87 3.35 -1.06
C ASP A 107 -3.93 2.81 -0.10
N TRP A 108 -4.78 1.89 -0.56
CA TRP A 108 -5.86 1.34 0.26
C TRP A 108 -5.39 0.31 1.30
N THR A 109 -4.18 -0.24 1.19
CA THR A 109 -3.61 -1.12 2.22
C THR A 109 -2.80 -0.34 3.25
N MET A 110 -2.08 0.70 2.80
CA MET A 110 -1.12 1.42 3.62
C MET A 110 -1.72 2.68 4.26
N ASP A 111 -2.38 3.50 3.47
CA ASP A 111 -2.83 4.83 3.89
C ASP A 111 -4.38 4.99 3.84
N GLN A 112 -5.14 3.87 3.83
CA GLN A 112 -6.61 3.89 3.74
C GLN A 112 -7.31 4.71 4.84
N ASP A 113 -6.67 4.88 5.99
CA ASP A 113 -7.23 5.65 7.10
C ASP A 113 -7.19 7.15 6.82
N TYR A 114 -6.24 7.60 6.00
CA TYR A 114 -6.04 8.99 5.60
C TYR A 114 -6.66 9.29 4.23
N LEU A 115 -6.49 8.39 3.25
CA LEU A 115 -6.90 8.59 1.85
C LEU A 115 -8.34 8.12 1.62
N LYS A 116 -9.29 8.67 2.36
CA LYS A 116 -10.72 8.36 2.20
C LYS A 116 -11.32 9.18 1.07
N ARG A 117 -12.25 8.60 0.29
CA ARG A 117 -12.94 9.28 -0.82
C ARG A 117 -13.54 10.63 -0.45
N LYS A 118 -14.04 10.80 0.79
CA LYS A 118 -14.63 12.06 1.28
C LYS A 118 -13.61 13.18 1.48
N TYR A 119 -12.31 12.87 1.48
CA TYR A 119 -11.22 13.82 1.69
C TYR A 119 -10.35 14.00 0.45
N VAL A 120 -10.78 13.51 -0.71
CA VAL A 120 -10.04 13.67 -1.97
C VAL A 120 -9.84 15.16 -2.27
N GLY A 121 -8.58 15.56 -2.47
CA GLY A 121 -8.20 16.94 -2.71
C GLY A 121 -6.70 17.09 -2.91
N GLU A 122 -6.21 18.31 -2.78
CA GLU A 122 -4.80 18.63 -3.02
C GLU A 122 -3.85 17.83 -2.10
N TYR A 123 -4.15 17.72 -0.82
CA TYR A 123 -3.34 16.94 0.10
C TYR A 123 -3.28 15.45 -0.25
N THR A 124 -4.35 14.90 -0.85
CA THR A 124 -4.33 13.51 -1.37
C THR A 124 -3.27 13.37 -2.46
N LYS A 125 -3.21 14.32 -3.39
CA LYS A 125 -2.20 14.33 -4.45
C LYS A 125 -0.79 14.46 -3.88
N GLN A 126 -0.58 15.34 -2.90
CA GLN A 126 0.73 15.54 -2.28
C GLN A 126 1.21 14.29 -1.53
N VAL A 127 0.31 13.59 -0.83
CA VAL A 127 0.64 12.31 -0.18
C VAL A 127 1.03 11.27 -1.23
N LEU A 128 0.27 11.12 -2.31
CA LEU A 128 0.59 10.16 -3.37
C LEU A 128 1.93 10.49 -4.04
N LYS A 129 2.22 11.77 -4.33
CA LYS A 129 3.52 12.21 -4.85
C LYS A 129 4.66 11.78 -3.93
N ALA A 130 4.56 12.06 -2.64
CA ALA A 130 5.58 11.65 -1.66
C ALA A 130 5.76 10.13 -1.61
N ARG A 131 4.68 9.35 -1.72
CA ARG A 131 4.77 7.87 -1.78
C ARG A 131 5.39 7.37 -3.07
N MET A 132 5.13 8.00 -4.19
CA MET A 132 5.77 7.71 -5.47
C MET A 132 7.27 8.04 -5.42
N GLU A 133 7.66 9.15 -4.80
CA GLU A 133 9.07 9.50 -4.58
C GLU A 133 9.78 8.46 -3.71
N GLN A 134 9.11 7.91 -2.70
CA GLN A 134 9.61 6.87 -1.81
C GLN A 134 9.67 5.48 -2.47
N SER A 135 9.08 5.29 -3.65
CA SER A 135 9.04 4.02 -4.37
C SER A 135 10.08 3.97 -5.47
N LYS A 136 10.70 2.80 -5.70
CA LYS A 136 11.74 2.63 -6.72
C LYS A 136 11.18 2.50 -8.13
N MET A 137 10.02 1.84 -8.27
CA MET A 137 9.33 1.61 -9.54
C MET A 137 7.82 1.64 -9.36
N LEU A 138 7.08 1.81 -10.47
CA LEU A 138 5.64 1.64 -10.53
C LEU A 138 5.31 0.34 -11.26
N VAL A 139 4.35 -0.41 -10.72
CA VAL A 139 3.67 -1.50 -11.42
C VAL A 139 2.21 -1.12 -11.59
N LEU A 140 1.79 -0.95 -12.82
CA LEU A 140 0.40 -0.68 -13.20
C LEU A 140 -0.31 -1.99 -13.51
N LEU A 141 -1.38 -2.29 -12.77
CA LEU A 141 -2.35 -3.30 -13.20
C LEU A 141 -3.32 -2.64 -14.19
N ARG A 142 -3.11 -2.91 -15.49
CA ARG A 142 -3.91 -2.37 -16.57
C ARG A 142 -5.17 -3.21 -16.76
N THR A 143 -6.31 -2.64 -16.43
CA THR A 143 -7.64 -3.20 -16.62
C THR A 143 -8.53 -2.17 -17.30
N GLU A 144 -9.72 -2.56 -17.77
CA GLU A 144 -10.72 -1.61 -18.25
C GLU A 144 -11.05 -0.54 -17.20
N ASN A 145 -10.98 -0.90 -15.92
CA ASN A 145 -11.24 0.02 -14.82
C ASN A 145 -10.09 1.00 -14.57
N SER A 146 -8.84 0.56 -14.69
CA SER A 146 -7.68 1.40 -14.44
C SER A 146 -7.43 2.40 -15.55
N VAL A 147 -7.68 2.02 -16.81
CA VAL A 147 -7.53 2.91 -17.99
C VAL A 147 -8.45 4.12 -17.92
N GLN A 148 -9.60 4.02 -17.27
CA GLN A 148 -10.57 5.11 -17.10
C GLN A 148 -10.33 5.94 -15.83
N SER A 149 -9.27 5.68 -15.09
CA SER A 149 -9.01 6.33 -13.80
C SER A 149 -8.11 7.56 -13.96
N ASP A 150 -8.62 8.73 -13.64
CA ASP A 150 -7.83 9.97 -13.58
C ASP A 150 -6.65 9.85 -12.60
N TRP A 151 -6.81 9.07 -11.53
CA TRP A 151 -5.75 8.82 -10.55
C TRP A 151 -4.61 8.00 -11.14
N VAL A 152 -4.92 6.95 -11.89
CA VAL A 152 -3.93 6.13 -12.58
C VAL A 152 -3.15 6.97 -13.59
N SER A 153 -3.85 7.81 -14.38
CA SER A 153 -3.22 8.72 -15.34
C SER A 153 -2.27 9.70 -14.63
N PHE A 154 -2.68 10.27 -13.52
CA PHE A 154 -1.85 11.14 -12.68
C PHE A 154 -0.61 10.43 -12.14
N GLU A 155 -0.74 9.18 -11.68
CA GLU A 155 0.35 8.38 -11.13
C GLU A 155 1.40 8.05 -12.19
N ILE A 156 0.96 7.66 -13.40
CA ILE A 156 1.84 7.38 -14.53
C ILE A 156 2.62 8.64 -14.91
N GLU A 157 1.92 9.76 -15.17
CA GLU A 157 2.55 11.03 -15.54
C GLU A 157 3.60 11.46 -14.50
N TYR A 158 3.29 11.30 -13.22
CA TYR A 158 4.22 11.68 -12.17
C TYR A 158 5.45 10.77 -12.12
N PHE A 159 5.31 9.45 -12.30
CA PHE A 159 6.43 8.52 -12.36
C PHE A 159 7.32 8.76 -13.59
N GLU A 160 6.75 9.11 -14.74
CA GLU A 160 7.49 9.52 -15.93
C GLU A 160 8.35 10.75 -15.64
N ASN A 161 7.79 11.76 -14.96
CA ASN A 161 8.52 12.95 -14.55
C ASN A 161 9.66 12.64 -13.55
N LEU A 162 9.49 11.64 -12.69
CA LEU A 162 10.53 11.14 -11.79
C LEU A 162 11.62 10.33 -12.51
N LYS A 163 11.42 9.98 -13.78
CA LYS A 163 12.30 9.11 -14.60
C LYS A 163 12.58 7.76 -13.92
N LYS A 164 11.59 7.22 -13.23
CA LYS A 164 11.65 5.91 -12.59
C LYS A 164 11.00 4.85 -13.48
N PRO A 165 11.40 3.57 -13.35
CA PRO A 165 10.81 2.49 -14.15
C PRO A 165 9.29 2.36 -13.93
N ILE A 166 8.58 2.10 -15.04
CA ILE A 166 7.14 1.80 -15.06
C ILE A 166 6.97 0.46 -15.75
N TYR A 167 6.32 -0.48 -15.09
CA TYR A 167 5.95 -1.78 -15.64
C TYR A 167 4.43 -1.85 -15.73
N ILE A 168 3.92 -2.26 -16.88
CA ILE A 168 2.48 -2.41 -17.12
C ILE A 168 2.22 -3.90 -17.25
N VAL A 169 1.28 -4.42 -16.49
CA VAL A 169 0.82 -5.80 -16.54
C VAL A 169 -0.70 -5.85 -16.60
N GLU A 170 -1.24 -6.76 -17.41
CA GLU A 170 -2.70 -6.92 -17.57
C GLU A 170 -3.25 -8.05 -16.69
N SER A 171 -2.38 -8.95 -16.22
CA SER A 171 -2.75 -10.07 -15.39
C SER A 171 -1.65 -10.45 -14.38
N LEU A 172 -2.01 -11.35 -13.45
CA LEU A 172 -1.05 -11.94 -12.52
C LEU A 172 -0.04 -12.83 -13.24
N GLU A 173 -0.46 -13.53 -14.29
CA GLU A 173 0.37 -14.41 -15.10
C GLU A 173 1.48 -13.59 -15.78
N GLU A 174 1.13 -12.50 -16.44
CA GLU A 174 2.09 -11.59 -17.07
C GLU A 174 3.08 -11.00 -16.08
N LEU A 175 2.59 -10.65 -14.87
CA LEU A 175 3.47 -10.19 -13.81
C LEU A 175 4.47 -11.28 -13.40
N LEU A 176 4.03 -12.52 -13.25
CA LEU A 176 4.91 -13.63 -12.90
C LEU A 176 5.97 -13.86 -13.98
N GLU A 177 5.62 -13.76 -15.26
CA GLU A 177 6.57 -13.87 -16.36
C GLU A 177 7.58 -12.72 -16.36
N ALA A 178 7.12 -11.48 -16.16
CA ALA A 178 7.96 -10.29 -16.17
C ALA A 178 8.94 -10.20 -14.98
N PHE A 179 8.63 -10.85 -13.86
CA PHE A 179 9.41 -10.79 -12.61
C PHE A 179 9.86 -12.18 -12.14
N SER A 180 9.89 -13.18 -13.04
CA SER A 180 10.53 -14.49 -12.78
C SER A 180 12.04 -14.31 -12.92
N ASP A 181 12.75 -14.31 -11.80
CA ASP A 181 14.22 -14.45 -11.75
C ASP A 181 14.62 -15.93 -11.69
#